data_ede1befb9994d6ff4fd5e3c47ba8e88d
#
_entry.id   ede1befb9994d6ff4fd5e3c47ba8e88d
#
_cell.length_a   1.000
_cell.length_b   1.000
_cell.length_c   1.000
_cell.angle_alpha   90.00
_cell.angle_beta   90.00
_cell.angle_gamma   90.00
#
_symmetry.space_group_name_H-M   'P 1'
#
loop_
_entity.id
_entity.type
_entity.pdbx_description
1 polymer ?
#
loop_
_entity_poly.entity_id
_entity_poly.type
_entity_poly.pdbx_seq_one_letter_code
_entity_poly.pdbx_strand_id
1 'polypeptide(L)'
;MNRIILIGNGFDLAHGMETSYRQFIDKYWEECINETLKLAVNNKYENKEIIIENRPVEQIPTGSYKEFRNGLKKHKKDIFFKNKFFEIISEKSHIQNWVDIENEYYSLLKGAFNEHKSSTYRNDVKTLNTDFNNIKNKLIEYLVEVETNFNKNLDSDFLRTKNIIGHKIYHPFMLKDFSESSLNQKAEIEYNLIKKDIEALAEGQITMDELNENKRRLIKKIDTKRPLAEIKKLLQSDSAMNYFDLIPDQTIFLNFNYTFTNKKYSNAREFDQFNDGRYSSVKSIHIHGTTDKRDNNPVIFGFGDEIDDDYKAIEKLNDNNYLENIKSINYLETDNYKKLLEYINSGNFQTFIFGHSCGISDRTLLNTIFEHENCASIKLYYHQKAEDIDNYSDIIRNVSRNFNDKAKMRDRVVNKNYCEQLR
;
A
#
# COMPACT_ATOMS: atom_id res chain seq x y z
N MET A 1 0.64 -12.37 -18.99
CA MET A 1 0.87 -11.05 -18.39
C MET A 1 0.53 -11.11 -16.91
N ASN A 2 1.23 -10.35 -16.07
CA ASN A 2 1.15 -10.44 -14.61
C ASN A 2 0.36 -9.28 -13.98
N ARG A 3 -0.02 -9.39 -12.70
CA ARG A 3 -0.68 -8.33 -11.93
C ARG A 3 -0.02 -8.13 -10.58
N ILE A 4 0.26 -6.88 -10.22
CA ILE A 4 0.70 -6.47 -8.89
C ILE A 4 -0.47 -5.76 -8.19
N ILE A 5 -0.79 -6.19 -6.97
CA ILE A 5 -1.74 -5.51 -6.10
C ILE A 5 -0.95 -4.83 -4.98
N LEU A 6 -0.85 -3.50 -5.01
CA LEU A 6 -0.26 -2.72 -3.93
C LEU A 6 -1.28 -2.60 -2.79
N ILE A 7 -1.01 -3.25 -1.68
CA ILE A 7 -1.88 -3.22 -0.50
C ILE A 7 -1.29 -2.26 0.53
N GLY A 8 -2.05 -1.22 0.87
CA GLY A 8 -1.70 -0.29 1.94
C GLY A 8 -2.80 -0.21 3.00
N ASN A 9 -2.62 0.65 4.00
CA ASN A 9 -3.48 0.73 5.18
C ASN A 9 -4.98 0.90 4.85
N GLY A 10 -5.33 1.63 3.78
CA GLY A 10 -6.71 1.77 3.34
C GLY A 10 -7.39 0.46 2.95
N PHE A 11 -6.63 -0.60 2.64
CA PHE A 11 -7.16 -1.93 2.42
C PHE A 11 -7.68 -2.55 3.72
N ASP A 12 -6.91 -2.47 4.80
CA ASP A 12 -7.33 -2.94 6.11
C ASP A 12 -8.53 -2.15 6.64
N LEU A 13 -8.50 -0.83 6.49
CA LEU A 13 -9.61 0.06 6.84
C LEU A 13 -10.88 -0.27 6.06
N ALA A 14 -10.77 -0.66 4.78
CA ALA A 14 -11.92 -1.10 3.98
C ALA A 14 -12.58 -2.38 4.52
N HIS A 15 -11.86 -3.19 5.29
CA HIS A 15 -12.35 -4.37 6.00
C HIS A 15 -12.84 -4.09 7.41
N GLY A 16 -12.83 -2.83 7.84
CA GLY A 16 -13.23 -2.45 9.19
C GLY A 16 -12.15 -2.63 10.27
N MET A 17 -10.90 -2.88 9.88
CA MET A 17 -9.79 -2.94 10.84
C MET A 17 -9.32 -1.54 11.21
N GLU A 18 -9.12 -1.30 12.49
CA GLU A 18 -8.69 0.00 13.03
C GLU A 18 -7.17 0.16 12.99
N THR A 19 -6.57 0.17 11.79
CA THR A 19 -5.11 0.11 11.60
C THR A 19 -4.45 1.46 11.29
N SER A 20 -5.18 2.58 11.37
CA SER A 20 -4.59 3.89 11.13
C SER A 20 -3.71 4.36 12.30
N TYR A 21 -2.67 5.14 12.00
CA TYR A 21 -1.81 5.74 13.03
C TYR A 21 -2.60 6.58 14.04
N ARG A 22 -3.68 7.23 13.60
CA ARG A 22 -4.55 7.97 14.49
C ARG A 22 -5.24 7.06 15.50
N GLN A 23 -5.87 5.97 15.03
CA GLN A 23 -6.53 5.00 15.92
C GLN A 23 -5.55 4.38 16.91
N PHE A 24 -4.32 4.10 16.48
CA PHE A 24 -3.25 3.67 17.37
C PHE A 24 -2.96 4.69 18.47
N ILE A 25 -2.80 5.98 18.12
CA ILE A 25 -2.50 7.04 19.11
C ILE A 25 -3.70 7.25 20.04
N ASP A 26 -4.93 7.27 19.50
CA ASP A 26 -6.14 7.44 20.29
C ASP A 26 -6.30 6.28 21.30
N LYS A 27 -6.05 5.03 20.86
CA LYS A 27 -6.10 3.84 21.71
C LYS A 27 -5.04 3.86 22.80
N TYR A 28 -3.80 4.24 22.45
CA TYR A 28 -2.72 4.40 23.42
C TYR A 28 -3.09 5.39 24.54
N TRP A 29 -3.67 6.53 24.16
CA TRP A 29 -4.11 7.54 25.14
C TRP A 29 -5.30 7.07 25.98
N GLU A 30 -6.26 6.38 25.38
CA GLU A 30 -7.37 5.77 26.10
C GLU A 30 -6.86 4.86 27.23
N GLU A 31 -5.90 3.99 26.91
CA GLU A 31 -5.30 3.08 27.89
C GLU A 31 -4.55 3.83 28.99
N CYS A 32 -3.70 4.80 28.64
CA CYS A 32 -2.95 5.60 29.62
C CYS A 32 -3.89 6.39 30.56
N ILE A 33 -4.97 6.96 30.02
CA ILE A 33 -5.98 7.69 30.80
C ILE A 33 -6.67 6.73 31.77
N ASN A 34 -7.15 5.59 31.26
CA ASN A 34 -7.86 4.60 32.07
C ASN A 34 -6.98 4.05 33.21
N GLU A 35 -5.71 3.75 32.93
CA GLU A 35 -4.76 3.31 33.96
C GLU A 35 -4.47 4.41 34.99
N THR A 36 -4.32 5.66 34.55
CA THR A 36 -4.14 6.80 35.45
C THR A 36 -5.31 6.95 36.41
N LEU A 37 -6.54 6.81 35.93
CA LEU A 37 -7.77 6.97 36.75
C LEU A 37 -7.98 5.84 37.77
N LYS A 38 -7.40 4.65 37.52
CA LYS A 38 -7.44 3.53 38.51
C LYS A 38 -6.51 3.72 39.69
N LEU A 39 -5.52 4.62 39.56
CA LEU A 39 -4.55 4.83 40.63
C LEU A 39 -5.15 5.62 41.81
N ALA A 40 -4.67 5.31 43.02
CA ALA A 40 -5.01 6.10 44.20
C ALA A 40 -4.48 7.53 44.05
N VAL A 41 -5.19 8.45 44.74
CA VAL A 41 -4.83 9.88 44.82
C VAL A 41 -3.37 10.05 45.26
N ASN A 42 -2.66 10.96 44.60
CA ASN A 42 -1.23 11.27 44.75
C ASN A 42 -0.24 10.21 44.20
N ASN A 43 -0.72 9.14 43.57
CA ASN A 43 0.16 8.26 42.82
C ASN A 43 0.42 8.82 41.39
N LYS A 44 1.51 8.39 40.76
CA LYS A 44 1.81 8.74 39.36
C LYS A 44 1.63 7.52 38.47
N TYR A 45 1.05 7.72 37.31
CA TYR A 45 1.16 6.78 36.20
C TYR A 45 2.47 7.03 35.49
N GLU A 46 3.23 6.00 35.25
CA GLU A 46 4.52 6.09 34.58
C GLU A 46 4.74 4.88 33.68
N ASN A 47 5.09 5.15 32.41
CA ASN A 47 5.58 4.15 31.49
C ASN A 47 6.87 4.63 30.80
N LYS A 48 7.26 4.01 29.68
CA LYS A 48 8.49 4.39 28.96
C LYS A 48 8.37 5.76 28.28
N GLU A 49 7.18 6.17 27.90
CA GLU A 49 6.92 7.34 27.08
C GLU A 49 6.50 8.57 27.90
N ILE A 50 5.73 8.37 28.98
CA ILE A 50 5.11 9.47 29.75
C ILE A 50 5.09 9.25 31.25
N ILE A 51 4.95 10.36 31.97
CA ILE A 51 4.56 10.39 33.39
C ILE A 51 3.35 11.30 33.54
N ILE A 52 2.32 10.82 34.24
CA ILE A 52 1.11 11.57 34.60
C ILE A 52 0.95 11.47 36.11
N GLU A 53 0.92 12.62 36.80
CA GLU A 53 0.62 12.63 38.24
C GLU A 53 -0.90 12.58 38.45
N ASN A 54 -1.39 11.51 39.09
CA ASN A 54 -2.76 11.40 39.49
C ASN A 54 -3.02 12.24 40.76
N ARG A 55 -3.93 13.22 40.68
CA ARG A 55 -4.46 13.91 41.84
C ARG A 55 -5.99 13.89 41.80
N PRO A 56 -6.68 14.11 42.94
CA PRO A 56 -8.13 14.08 42.99
C PRO A 56 -8.66 15.19 42.09
N VAL A 57 -9.05 14.79 40.88
CA VAL A 57 -9.75 15.68 39.97
C VAL A 57 -11.02 14.97 39.57
N GLU A 58 -12.05 15.19 40.33
CA GLU A 58 -13.41 14.66 40.11
C GLU A 58 -14.00 15.05 38.74
N GLN A 59 -13.25 15.77 37.87
CA GLN A 59 -13.75 16.37 36.65
C GLN A 59 -12.73 16.45 35.51
N ILE A 60 -11.74 15.55 35.40
CA ILE A 60 -10.94 15.50 34.16
C ILE A 60 -11.74 14.76 33.09
N PRO A 61 -12.04 15.40 31.93
CA PRO A 61 -12.69 14.71 30.81
C PRO A 61 -11.86 13.52 30.34
N THR A 62 -12.51 12.36 30.17
CA THR A 62 -11.86 11.09 29.79
C THR A 62 -11.98 10.78 28.31
N GLY A 63 -12.52 11.71 27.50
CA GLY A 63 -12.91 11.42 26.12
C GLY A 63 -11.75 11.33 25.14
N SER A 64 -10.84 12.28 25.16
CA SER A 64 -9.72 12.34 24.18
C SER A 64 -8.46 12.88 24.83
N TYR A 65 -7.30 12.60 24.20
CA TYR A 65 -6.01 13.19 24.62
C TYR A 65 -6.09 14.70 24.87
N LYS A 66 -6.75 15.45 23.99
CA LYS A 66 -6.90 16.92 24.15
C LYS A 66 -7.71 17.31 25.36
N GLU A 67 -8.85 16.69 25.52
CA GLU A 67 -9.74 16.99 26.64
C GLU A 67 -9.05 16.66 27.95
N PHE A 68 -8.38 15.51 28.01
CA PHE A 68 -7.60 15.08 29.15
C PHE A 68 -6.46 16.05 29.46
N ARG A 69 -5.61 16.39 28.46
CA ARG A 69 -4.50 17.35 28.63
C ARG A 69 -4.98 18.74 29.04
N ASN A 70 -6.05 19.24 28.42
CA ASN A 70 -6.65 20.53 28.78
C ASN A 70 -7.22 20.51 30.20
N GLY A 71 -7.82 19.42 30.63
CA GLY A 71 -8.25 19.19 32.00
C GLY A 71 -7.10 19.29 32.98
N LEU A 72 -6.00 18.57 32.71
CA LEU A 72 -4.77 18.64 33.54
C LEU A 72 -4.24 20.07 33.64
N LYS A 73 -4.12 20.81 32.52
CA LYS A 73 -3.61 22.19 32.48
C LYS A 73 -4.47 23.15 33.29
N LYS A 74 -5.79 23.00 33.31
CA LYS A 74 -6.67 23.82 34.19
C LYS A 74 -6.31 23.71 35.68
N HIS A 75 -5.76 22.57 36.07
CA HIS A 75 -5.31 22.31 37.43
C HIS A 75 -3.80 22.55 37.63
N LYS A 76 -3.15 23.30 36.75
CA LYS A 76 -1.71 23.62 36.75
C LYS A 76 -0.84 22.36 36.69
N LYS A 77 -1.28 21.37 35.96
CA LYS A 77 -0.62 20.09 35.72
C LYS A 77 -0.41 19.88 34.24
N ASP A 78 0.48 19.01 33.89
CA ASP A 78 0.67 18.57 32.51
C ASP A 78 1.17 17.12 32.51
N ILE A 79 1.27 16.57 31.31
CA ILE A 79 1.89 15.29 31.04
C ILE A 79 3.38 15.57 30.86
N PHE A 80 4.20 14.83 31.59
CA PHE A 80 5.65 14.84 31.34
C PHE A 80 5.99 13.76 30.31
N PHE A 81 6.44 14.19 29.14
CA PHE A 81 6.86 13.28 28.09
C PHE A 81 8.34 12.93 28.26
N LYS A 82 8.62 11.65 28.48
CA LYS A 82 9.98 11.07 28.41
C LYS A 82 10.39 10.88 26.95
N ASN A 83 9.46 10.42 26.11
CA ASN A 83 9.61 10.25 24.67
C ASN A 83 9.12 11.50 23.97
N LYS A 84 10.06 12.30 23.44
CA LYS A 84 9.73 13.55 22.74
C LYS A 84 9.12 13.34 21.36
N PHE A 85 9.44 12.23 20.72
CA PHE A 85 8.81 11.86 19.46
C PHE A 85 7.33 11.56 19.68
N PHE A 86 6.99 10.86 20.75
CA PHE A 86 5.60 10.59 21.11
C PHE A 86 4.80 11.88 21.42
N GLU A 87 5.41 12.86 22.09
CA GLU A 87 4.80 14.18 22.29
C GLU A 87 4.40 14.81 20.96
N ILE A 88 5.35 14.87 20.01
CA ILE A 88 5.17 15.52 18.71
C ILE A 88 4.05 14.85 17.90
N ILE A 89 4.07 13.51 17.79
CA ILE A 89 3.05 12.79 17.02
C ILE A 89 1.66 12.86 17.67
N SER A 90 1.58 12.87 19.01
CA SER A 90 0.32 13.04 19.73
C SER A 90 -0.31 14.42 19.48
N GLU A 91 0.51 15.50 19.54
CA GLU A 91 0.04 16.85 19.24
C GLU A 91 -0.43 16.99 17.79
N LYS A 92 0.37 16.48 16.83
CA LYS A 92 0.03 16.56 15.40
C LYS A 92 -1.20 15.74 15.05
N SER A 93 -1.32 14.51 15.54
CA SER A 93 -2.51 13.67 15.33
C SER A 93 -3.77 14.40 15.77
N HIS A 94 -3.66 15.12 16.88
CA HIS A 94 -4.79 15.85 17.46
C HIS A 94 -5.16 17.12 16.66
N ILE A 95 -4.17 17.91 16.19
CA ILE A 95 -4.41 19.18 15.49
C ILE A 95 -4.89 18.93 14.06
N GLN A 96 -4.25 18.00 13.35
CA GLN A 96 -4.44 17.77 11.91
C GLN A 96 -5.45 16.67 11.61
N ASN A 97 -5.94 15.95 12.62
CA ASN A 97 -6.79 14.77 12.45
C ASN A 97 -6.12 13.64 11.65
N TRP A 98 -4.81 13.74 11.41
CA TRP A 98 -3.99 12.80 10.67
C TRP A 98 -2.52 13.00 11.04
N VAL A 99 -1.77 11.92 11.08
CA VAL A 99 -0.33 11.94 11.26
C VAL A 99 0.31 10.85 10.40
N ASP A 100 1.40 11.19 9.75
CA ASP A 100 2.30 10.25 9.11
C ASP A 100 3.55 10.15 10.00
N ILE A 101 3.60 9.09 10.78
CA ILE A 101 4.65 8.87 11.79
C ILE A 101 6.02 8.77 11.11
N GLU A 102 6.10 8.11 9.95
CA GLU A 102 7.35 7.91 9.22
C GLU A 102 7.89 9.21 8.63
N ASN A 103 7.02 10.01 8.04
CA ASN A 103 7.38 11.33 7.52
C ASN A 103 7.76 12.30 8.64
N GLU A 104 7.11 12.19 9.81
CA GLU A 104 7.46 13.00 10.97
C GLU A 104 8.85 12.64 11.50
N TYR A 105 9.17 11.34 11.59
CA TYR A 105 10.51 10.89 11.93
C TYR A 105 11.55 11.50 11.00
N TYR A 106 11.33 11.45 9.68
CA TYR A 106 12.26 12.00 8.70
C TYR A 106 12.41 13.53 8.83
N SER A 107 11.31 14.23 9.11
CA SER A 107 11.35 15.68 9.36
C SER A 107 12.23 16.02 10.58
N LEU A 108 12.15 15.23 11.63
CA LEU A 108 12.99 15.40 12.84
C LEU A 108 14.43 14.97 12.59
N LEU A 109 14.65 13.93 11.79
CA LEU A 109 16.00 13.49 11.38
C LEU A 109 16.71 14.61 10.61
N LYS A 110 16.02 15.25 9.66
CA LYS A 110 16.54 16.45 8.96
C LYS A 110 16.78 17.62 9.90
N GLY A 111 15.93 17.79 10.90
CA GLY A 111 16.11 18.80 11.95
C GLY A 111 17.33 18.54 12.82
N ALA A 112 17.60 17.28 13.15
CA ALA A 112 18.77 16.87 13.92
C ALA A 112 20.10 17.13 13.18
N PHE A 113 20.08 16.95 11.85
CA PHE A 113 21.21 17.20 10.96
C PHE A 113 21.43 18.70 10.71
N ASN A 114 20.40 19.52 10.61
CA ASN A 114 20.49 20.92 10.19
C ASN A 114 20.80 21.83 11.39
N GLU A 115 22.05 22.19 11.59
CA GLU A 115 22.53 22.98 12.74
C GLU A 115 21.86 24.38 12.87
N HIS A 116 21.28 24.92 11.78
CA HIS A 116 20.67 26.25 11.79
C HIS A 116 19.21 26.26 12.26
N LYS A 117 18.61 25.10 12.49
CA LYS A 117 17.20 25.01 12.94
C LYS A 117 17.14 24.61 14.43
N SER A 118 16.25 25.28 15.17
CA SER A 118 15.86 24.82 16.51
C SER A 118 15.09 23.51 16.36
N SER A 119 15.74 22.39 16.65
CA SER A 119 15.15 21.06 16.60
C SER A 119 15.16 20.43 17.99
N THR A 120 14.12 19.65 18.30
CA THR A 120 13.99 18.90 19.55
C THR A 120 15.15 17.90 19.74
N TYR A 121 15.67 17.33 18.64
CA TYR A 121 16.73 16.33 18.62
C TYR A 121 18.03 16.86 18.01
N ARG A 122 18.33 18.15 18.18
CA ARG A 122 19.55 18.73 17.63
C ARG A 122 20.78 17.98 18.10
N ASN A 123 21.57 17.45 17.17
CA ASN A 123 22.78 16.65 17.40
C ASN A 123 22.56 15.40 18.28
N ASP A 124 21.31 14.91 18.38
CA ASP A 124 20.95 13.74 19.20
C ASP A 124 20.06 12.76 18.43
N VAL A 125 20.59 12.27 17.31
CA VAL A 125 19.90 11.28 16.46
C VAL A 125 19.70 9.95 17.18
N LYS A 126 20.56 9.59 18.13
CA LYS A 126 20.44 8.33 18.89
C LYS A 126 19.20 8.31 19.76
N THR A 127 18.92 9.42 20.46
CA THR A 127 17.69 9.55 21.23
C THR A 127 16.48 9.55 20.33
N LEU A 128 16.51 10.23 19.15
CA LEU A 128 15.44 10.17 18.18
C LEU A 128 15.15 8.73 17.71
N ASN A 129 16.18 7.96 17.38
CA ASN A 129 16.04 6.56 16.96
C ASN A 129 15.46 5.69 18.09
N THR A 130 15.91 5.90 19.32
CA THR A 130 15.37 5.19 20.49
C THR A 130 13.90 5.49 20.71
N ASP A 131 13.53 6.76 20.68
CA ASP A 131 12.15 7.23 20.84
C ASP A 131 11.25 6.68 19.72
N PHE A 132 11.71 6.72 18.47
CA PHE A 132 11.02 6.18 17.32
C PHE A 132 10.83 4.67 17.41
N ASN A 133 11.87 3.92 17.77
CA ASN A 133 11.80 2.47 17.90
C ASN A 133 10.88 2.01 19.04
N ASN A 134 10.77 2.79 20.13
CA ASN A 134 9.77 2.53 21.17
C ASN A 134 8.34 2.63 20.62
N ILE A 135 8.06 3.65 19.82
CA ILE A 135 6.74 3.82 19.18
C ILE A 135 6.47 2.73 18.15
N LYS A 136 7.47 2.33 17.33
CA LYS A 136 7.37 1.19 16.42
C LYS A 136 6.93 -0.08 17.17
N ASN A 137 7.55 -0.39 18.29
CA ASN A 137 7.20 -1.57 19.07
C ASN A 137 5.78 -1.53 19.61
N LYS A 138 5.33 -0.37 20.08
CA LYS A 138 3.93 -0.16 20.51
C LYS A 138 2.93 -0.30 19.37
N LEU A 139 3.26 0.22 18.20
CA LEU A 139 2.44 0.03 17.01
C LEU A 139 2.30 -1.45 16.63
N ILE A 140 3.39 -2.22 16.69
CA ILE A 140 3.36 -3.65 16.43
C ILE A 140 2.44 -4.37 17.42
N GLU A 141 2.56 -4.09 18.73
CA GLU A 141 1.69 -4.66 19.78
C GLU A 141 0.21 -4.36 19.48
N TYR A 142 -0.10 -3.11 19.16
CA TYR A 142 -1.44 -2.67 18.79
C TYR A 142 -2.00 -3.40 17.56
N LEU A 143 -1.21 -3.51 16.49
CA LEU A 143 -1.65 -4.17 15.26
C LEU A 143 -1.91 -5.67 15.44
N VAL A 144 -1.11 -6.35 16.27
CA VAL A 144 -1.36 -7.74 16.66
C VAL A 144 -2.71 -7.90 17.36
N GLU A 145 -3.05 -6.97 18.27
CA GLU A 145 -4.34 -6.98 18.95
C GLU A 145 -5.50 -6.74 17.98
N VAL A 146 -5.40 -5.71 17.14
CA VAL A 146 -6.41 -5.38 16.12
C VAL A 146 -6.65 -6.57 15.19
N GLU A 147 -5.60 -7.18 14.65
CA GLU A 147 -5.72 -8.33 13.75
C GLU A 147 -6.32 -9.56 14.45
N THR A 148 -5.93 -9.80 15.71
CA THR A 148 -6.47 -10.89 16.51
C THR A 148 -7.98 -10.72 16.72
N ASN A 149 -8.41 -9.51 17.08
CA ASN A 149 -9.82 -9.19 17.30
C ASN A 149 -10.62 -9.27 16.01
N PHE A 150 -10.08 -8.75 14.91
CA PHE A 150 -10.69 -8.85 13.59
C PHE A 150 -10.93 -10.31 13.17
N ASN A 151 -9.93 -11.16 13.30
CA ASN A 151 -10.04 -12.58 12.91
C ASN A 151 -11.05 -13.38 13.75
N LYS A 152 -11.36 -12.95 14.97
CA LYS A 152 -12.40 -13.56 15.82
C LYS A 152 -13.83 -13.13 15.46
N ASN A 153 -14.00 -11.96 14.85
CA ASN A 153 -15.29 -11.28 14.68
C ASN A 153 -15.64 -11.03 13.21
N LEU A 154 -15.34 -11.99 12.31
CA LEU A 154 -15.70 -11.88 10.89
C LEU A 154 -17.22 -11.96 10.74
N ASP A 155 -17.82 -10.91 10.21
CA ASP A 155 -19.26 -10.74 10.05
C ASP A 155 -19.71 -10.74 8.57
N SER A 156 -20.99 -10.46 8.35
CA SER A 156 -21.59 -10.39 7.01
C SER A 156 -21.07 -9.21 6.18
N ASP A 157 -20.71 -8.08 6.80
CA ASP A 157 -20.12 -6.92 6.09
C ASP A 157 -18.72 -7.26 5.57
N PHE A 158 -17.94 -7.99 6.39
CA PHE A 158 -16.66 -8.54 5.93
C PHE A 158 -16.84 -9.45 4.71
N LEU A 159 -17.80 -10.39 4.73
CA LEU A 159 -18.02 -11.31 3.61
C LEU A 159 -18.43 -10.56 2.33
N ARG A 160 -19.30 -9.56 2.46
CA ARG A 160 -19.68 -8.69 1.35
C ARG A 160 -18.47 -7.94 0.79
N THR A 161 -17.68 -7.32 1.64
CA THR A 161 -16.46 -6.58 1.27
C THR A 161 -15.46 -7.51 0.59
N LYS A 162 -15.24 -8.71 1.15
CA LYS A 162 -14.36 -9.74 0.59
C LYS A 162 -14.77 -10.11 -0.83
N ASN A 163 -16.06 -10.34 -1.07
CA ASN A 163 -16.55 -10.68 -2.40
C ASN A 163 -16.31 -9.53 -3.41
N ILE A 164 -16.69 -8.29 -3.06
CA ILE A 164 -16.51 -7.12 -3.94
C ILE A 164 -15.03 -6.96 -4.31
N ILE A 165 -14.15 -6.98 -3.34
CA ILE A 165 -12.71 -6.78 -3.55
C ILE A 165 -12.09 -7.97 -4.30
N GLY A 166 -12.45 -9.19 -3.95
CA GLY A 166 -11.94 -10.40 -4.61
C GLY A 166 -12.25 -10.44 -6.10
N HIS A 167 -13.46 -10.06 -6.47
CA HIS A 167 -13.83 -9.94 -7.89
C HIS A 167 -13.01 -8.87 -8.63
N LYS A 168 -12.66 -7.76 -7.99
CA LYS A 168 -11.77 -6.74 -8.58
C LYS A 168 -10.34 -7.23 -8.74
N ILE A 169 -9.82 -7.97 -7.74
CA ILE A 169 -8.47 -8.56 -7.77
C ILE A 169 -8.32 -9.49 -8.98
N TYR A 170 -9.30 -10.35 -9.21
CA TYR A 170 -9.23 -11.44 -10.19
C TYR A 170 -9.93 -11.12 -11.52
N HIS A 171 -10.45 -9.89 -11.67
CA HIS A 171 -11.05 -9.47 -12.93
C HIS A 171 -10.04 -9.57 -14.09
N PRO A 172 -10.43 -10.08 -15.26
CA PRO A 172 -9.56 -10.08 -16.44
C PRO A 172 -9.01 -8.71 -16.79
N PHE A 173 -7.93 -8.66 -17.56
CA PHE A 173 -7.39 -7.39 -18.03
C PHE A 173 -8.40 -6.63 -18.91
N MET A 174 -8.59 -5.36 -18.60
CA MET A 174 -9.34 -4.43 -19.45
C MET A 174 -8.32 -3.59 -20.22
N LEU A 175 -8.08 -3.92 -21.52
CA LEU A 175 -6.98 -3.32 -22.29
C LEU A 175 -7.18 -1.84 -22.60
N LYS A 176 -8.40 -1.30 -22.41
CA LYS A 176 -8.68 0.15 -22.41
C LYS A 176 -7.99 0.90 -21.27
N ASP A 177 -7.56 0.19 -20.22
CA ASP A 177 -6.82 0.74 -19.08
C ASP A 177 -5.29 0.80 -19.34
N PHE A 178 -4.82 0.31 -20.49
CA PHE A 178 -3.39 0.14 -20.76
C PHE A 178 -2.80 1.31 -21.53
N SER A 179 -1.50 1.53 -21.33
CA SER A 179 -0.74 2.45 -22.13
C SER A 179 -0.79 2.09 -23.62
N GLU A 180 -0.68 3.07 -24.49
CA GLU A 180 -0.72 2.86 -25.93
C GLU A 180 0.41 1.95 -26.40
N SER A 181 1.60 2.09 -25.81
CA SER A 181 2.75 1.23 -26.12
C SER A 181 2.50 -0.23 -25.74
N SER A 182 1.96 -0.49 -24.55
CA SER A 182 1.64 -1.84 -24.07
C SER A 182 0.49 -2.48 -24.87
N LEU A 183 -0.50 -1.68 -25.26
CA LEU A 183 -1.58 -2.15 -26.12
C LEU A 183 -1.08 -2.56 -27.50
N ASN A 184 -0.19 -1.77 -28.11
CA ASN A 184 0.44 -2.11 -29.40
C ASN A 184 1.25 -3.39 -29.30
N GLN A 185 2.08 -3.51 -28.26
CA GLN A 185 2.88 -4.72 -28.02
C GLN A 185 2.00 -5.96 -27.84
N LYS A 186 0.89 -5.86 -27.07
CA LYS A 186 -0.05 -6.98 -26.92
C LYS A 186 -0.71 -7.33 -28.24
N ALA A 187 -1.13 -6.34 -29.04
CA ALA A 187 -1.71 -6.58 -30.36
C ALA A 187 -0.74 -7.31 -31.31
N GLU A 188 0.54 -6.95 -31.29
CA GLU A 188 1.58 -7.63 -32.07
C GLU A 188 1.78 -9.09 -31.64
N ILE A 189 1.80 -9.34 -30.32
CA ILE A 189 1.90 -10.71 -29.78
C ILE A 189 0.72 -11.56 -30.27
N GLU A 190 -0.50 -11.07 -30.12
CA GLU A 190 -1.70 -11.78 -30.55
C GLU A 190 -1.74 -11.99 -32.07
N TYR A 191 -1.33 -10.98 -32.83
CA TYR A 191 -1.21 -11.12 -34.28
C TYR A 191 -0.20 -12.21 -34.69
N ASN A 192 0.95 -12.25 -34.07
CA ASN A 192 1.96 -13.26 -34.38
C ASN A 192 1.52 -14.69 -34.01
N LEU A 193 0.74 -14.83 -32.92
CA LEU A 193 0.15 -16.10 -32.55
C LEU A 193 -0.89 -16.55 -33.58
N ILE A 194 -1.84 -15.67 -33.94
CA ILE A 194 -2.90 -16.03 -34.88
C ILE A 194 -2.37 -16.23 -36.31
N LYS A 195 -1.33 -15.51 -36.70
CA LYS A 195 -0.68 -15.67 -37.99
C LYS A 195 -0.11 -17.07 -38.16
N LYS A 196 0.57 -17.62 -37.14
CA LYS A 196 1.06 -19.01 -37.13
C LYS A 196 -0.09 -20.02 -37.26
N ASP A 197 -1.21 -19.78 -36.53
CA ASP A 197 -2.37 -20.67 -36.65
C ASP A 197 -2.99 -20.62 -38.05
N ILE A 198 -3.07 -19.45 -38.69
CA ILE A 198 -3.57 -19.29 -40.07
C ILE A 198 -2.68 -19.98 -41.09
N GLU A 199 -1.33 -19.84 -40.96
CA GLU A 199 -0.37 -20.51 -41.79
C GLU A 199 -0.49 -22.04 -41.67
N ALA A 200 -0.55 -22.55 -40.43
CA ALA A 200 -0.71 -23.99 -40.19
C ALA A 200 -2.03 -24.56 -40.74
N LEU A 201 -3.13 -23.79 -40.69
CA LEU A 201 -4.42 -24.14 -41.33
C LEU A 201 -4.30 -24.19 -42.86
N ALA A 202 -3.64 -23.21 -43.46
CA ALA A 202 -3.44 -23.14 -44.92
C ALA A 202 -2.57 -24.29 -45.47
N GLU A 203 -1.62 -24.74 -44.65
CA GLU A 203 -0.72 -25.86 -44.97
C GLU A 203 -1.36 -27.23 -44.61
N GLY A 204 -2.56 -27.26 -44.04
CA GLY A 204 -3.24 -28.48 -43.62
C GLY A 204 -2.60 -29.20 -42.43
N GLN A 205 -1.74 -28.53 -41.69
CA GLN A 205 -1.07 -29.07 -40.48
C GLN A 205 -2.02 -29.19 -39.31
N ILE A 206 -3.03 -28.31 -39.22
CA ILE A 206 -4.07 -28.31 -38.24
C ILE A 206 -5.42 -28.05 -38.88
N THR A 207 -6.49 -28.38 -38.16
CA THR A 207 -7.88 -28.09 -38.56
C THR A 207 -8.49 -26.99 -37.66
N MET A 208 -9.58 -26.38 -38.13
CA MET A 208 -10.31 -25.40 -37.31
C MET A 208 -10.84 -25.99 -35.99
N ASP A 209 -11.12 -27.29 -35.95
CA ASP A 209 -11.66 -27.96 -34.78
C ASP A 209 -10.60 -28.20 -33.70
N GLU A 210 -9.32 -28.22 -34.06
CA GLU A 210 -8.20 -28.33 -33.15
C GLU A 210 -7.87 -26.99 -32.44
N LEU A 211 -8.35 -25.87 -32.96
CA LEU A 211 -8.23 -24.57 -32.34
C LEU A 211 -9.25 -24.40 -31.21
N ASN A 212 -8.87 -23.71 -30.14
CA ASN A 212 -9.84 -23.31 -29.12
C ASN A 212 -10.87 -22.32 -29.68
N GLU A 213 -11.98 -22.18 -28.98
CA GLU A 213 -13.11 -21.38 -29.47
C GLU A 213 -12.75 -19.90 -29.66
N ASN A 214 -11.95 -19.32 -28.77
CA ASN A 214 -11.52 -17.91 -28.88
C ASN A 214 -10.69 -17.68 -30.16
N LYS A 215 -9.75 -18.55 -30.46
CA LYS A 215 -8.95 -18.47 -31.70
C LYS A 215 -9.82 -18.65 -32.95
N ARG A 216 -10.76 -19.59 -32.94
CA ARG A 216 -11.73 -19.76 -34.05
C ARG A 216 -12.56 -18.50 -34.29
N ARG A 217 -13.06 -17.89 -33.23
CA ARG A 217 -13.80 -16.62 -33.33
C ARG A 217 -12.93 -15.49 -33.84
N LEU A 218 -11.68 -15.39 -33.36
CA LEU A 218 -10.74 -14.37 -33.76
C LEU A 218 -10.40 -14.47 -35.25
N ILE A 219 -10.06 -15.67 -35.77
CA ILE A 219 -9.74 -15.90 -37.20
C ILE A 219 -10.91 -15.50 -38.10
N LYS A 220 -12.15 -15.82 -37.71
CA LYS A 220 -13.35 -15.45 -38.45
C LYS A 220 -13.63 -13.94 -38.45
N LYS A 221 -13.10 -13.20 -37.49
CA LYS A 221 -13.41 -11.78 -37.26
C LYS A 221 -12.38 -10.84 -37.85
N ILE A 222 -11.10 -11.26 -37.95
CA ILE A 222 -10.01 -10.39 -38.39
C ILE A 222 -10.13 -10.06 -39.88
N ASP A 223 -10.07 -8.76 -40.20
CA ASP A 223 -9.86 -8.30 -41.58
C ASP A 223 -8.39 -8.56 -41.99
N THR A 224 -8.20 -9.39 -42.99
CA THR A 224 -6.87 -9.74 -43.51
C THR A 224 -6.08 -8.56 -44.09
N LYS A 225 -6.77 -7.44 -44.41
CA LYS A 225 -6.12 -6.23 -44.93
C LYS A 225 -5.47 -5.36 -43.85
N ARG A 226 -6.02 -5.37 -42.61
CA ARG A 226 -5.54 -4.55 -41.48
C ARG A 226 -5.60 -5.33 -40.17
N PRO A 227 -4.97 -6.48 -40.06
CA PRO A 227 -5.16 -7.40 -38.94
C PRO A 227 -4.76 -6.80 -37.59
N LEU A 228 -3.64 -6.07 -37.51
CA LEU A 228 -3.20 -5.43 -36.26
C LEU A 228 -4.18 -4.38 -35.75
N ALA A 229 -4.75 -3.56 -36.64
CA ALA A 229 -5.75 -2.55 -36.26
C ALA A 229 -7.04 -3.18 -35.74
N GLU A 230 -7.51 -4.28 -36.35
CA GLU A 230 -8.67 -5.02 -35.88
C GLU A 230 -8.40 -5.73 -34.56
N ILE A 231 -7.25 -6.37 -34.37
CA ILE A 231 -6.87 -6.98 -33.10
C ILE A 231 -6.84 -5.92 -31.98
N LYS A 232 -6.21 -4.77 -32.24
CA LYS A 232 -6.17 -3.67 -31.26
C LYS A 232 -7.56 -3.18 -30.87
N LYS A 233 -8.45 -3.01 -31.85
CA LYS A 233 -9.84 -2.61 -31.62
C LYS A 233 -10.60 -3.67 -30.80
N LEU A 234 -10.42 -4.95 -31.11
CA LEU A 234 -11.04 -6.05 -30.38
C LEU A 234 -10.48 -6.15 -28.94
N LEU A 235 -9.20 -5.94 -28.71
CA LEU A 235 -8.57 -5.91 -27.40
C LEU A 235 -9.15 -4.80 -26.49
N GLN A 236 -9.56 -3.67 -27.07
CA GLN A 236 -10.18 -2.56 -26.33
C GLN A 236 -11.70 -2.70 -26.17
N SER A 237 -12.33 -3.68 -26.82
CA SER A 237 -13.76 -3.89 -26.73
C SER A 237 -14.18 -4.58 -25.42
N ASP A 238 -15.43 -4.36 -25.01
CA ASP A 238 -16.01 -5.07 -23.85
C ASP A 238 -16.15 -6.59 -24.09
N SER A 239 -16.08 -7.02 -25.35
CA SER A 239 -16.11 -8.44 -25.75
C SER A 239 -14.73 -9.06 -25.94
N ALA A 240 -13.66 -8.40 -25.51
CA ALA A 240 -12.27 -8.85 -25.72
C ALA A 240 -12.00 -10.26 -25.22
N MET A 241 -12.59 -10.66 -24.10
CA MET A 241 -12.49 -12.02 -23.55
C MET A 241 -13.02 -13.13 -24.47
N ASN A 242 -13.91 -12.81 -25.42
CA ASN A 242 -14.41 -13.79 -26.38
C ASN A 242 -13.34 -14.18 -27.43
N TYR A 243 -12.24 -13.43 -27.49
CA TYR A 243 -11.19 -13.58 -28.49
C TYR A 243 -9.80 -13.82 -27.90
N PHE A 244 -9.53 -13.27 -26.71
CA PHE A 244 -8.21 -13.27 -26.09
C PHE A 244 -8.24 -13.82 -24.69
N ASP A 245 -7.12 -14.41 -24.29
CA ASP A 245 -6.89 -14.78 -22.91
C ASP A 245 -6.40 -13.55 -22.13
N LEU A 246 -7.23 -13.07 -21.25
CA LEU A 246 -7.02 -11.85 -20.46
C LEU A 246 -6.92 -12.09 -18.95
N ILE A 247 -6.84 -13.36 -18.53
CA ILE A 247 -6.63 -13.69 -17.12
C ILE A 247 -5.15 -13.48 -16.78
N PRO A 248 -4.83 -12.85 -15.65
CA PRO A 248 -3.43 -12.72 -15.22
C PRO A 248 -2.77 -14.09 -15.02
N ASP A 249 -1.56 -14.29 -15.57
CA ASP A 249 -0.79 -15.51 -15.34
C ASP A 249 -0.42 -15.65 -13.87
N GLN A 250 0.07 -14.57 -13.29
CA GLN A 250 0.39 -14.47 -11.87
C GLN A 250 -0.15 -13.18 -11.29
N THR A 251 -0.66 -13.28 -10.07
CA THR A 251 -1.03 -12.13 -9.23
C THR A 251 -0.15 -12.12 -7.99
N ILE A 252 0.51 -10.99 -7.73
CA ILE A 252 1.28 -10.80 -6.52
C ILE A 252 0.62 -9.74 -5.63
N PHE A 253 0.44 -10.07 -4.35
CA PHE A 253 0.13 -9.08 -3.32
C PHE A 253 1.44 -8.49 -2.82
N LEU A 254 1.74 -7.26 -3.21
CA LEU A 254 2.81 -6.49 -2.61
C LEU A 254 2.22 -5.72 -1.43
N ASN A 255 2.40 -6.28 -0.25
CA ASN A 255 1.77 -5.81 0.97
C ASN A 255 2.72 -4.88 1.75
N PHE A 256 2.29 -3.63 1.92
CA PHE A 256 2.94 -2.60 2.72
C PHE A 256 2.42 -2.59 4.17
N ASN A 257 1.31 -3.31 4.44
CA ASN A 257 0.80 -3.49 5.79
C ASN A 257 1.57 -4.61 6.50
N TYR A 258 1.61 -4.54 7.81
CA TYR A 258 2.21 -5.57 8.66
C TYR A 258 1.24 -6.72 8.96
N THR A 259 -0.03 -6.58 8.60
CA THR A 259 -1.14 -7.51 8.80
C THR A 259 -1.28 -8.49 7.65
N PHE A 260 -2.07 -9.56 7.85
CA PHE A 260 -2.25 -10.64 6.88
C PHE A 260 -3.63 -10.64 6.19
N THR A 261 -4.30 -9.49 6.11
CA THR A 261 -5.63 -9.37 5.48
C THR A 261 -5.65 -9.88 4.04
N ASN A 262 -4.54 -9.70 3.30
CA ASN A 262 -4.36 -10.22 1.94
C ASN A 262 -4.47 -11.75 1.85
N LYS A 263 -4.17 -12.51 2.91
CA LYS A 263 -4.32 -13.99 2.93
C LYS A 263 -5.77 -14.44 2.69
N LYS A 264 -6.77 -13.59 3.00
CA LYS A 264 -8.18 -13.86 2.73
C LYS A 264 -8.52 -13.94 1.25
N TYR A 265 -7.60 -13.52 0.38
CA TYR A 265 -7.72 -13.47 -1.08
C TYR A 265 -6.76 -14.41 -1.80
N SER A 266 -6.07 -15.31 -1.10
CA SER A 266 -5.06 -16.20 -1.71
C SER A 266 -5.65 -17.28 -2.61
N ASN A 267 -6.95 -17.55 -2.53
CA ASN A 267 -7.63 -18.55 -3.34
C ASN A 267 -8.39 -17.90 -4.51
N ALA A 268 -7.76 -17.82 -5.68
CA ALA A 268 -8.37 -17.23 -6.87
C ALA A 268 -9.68 -17.94 -7.31
N ARG A 269 -9.79 -19.27 -7.05
CA ARG A 269 -10.99 -20.06 -7.41
C ARG A 269 -12.26 -19.59 -6.71
N GLU A 270 -12.13 -19.01 -5.53
CA GLU A 270 -13.27 -18.50 -4.75
C GLU A 270 -13.97 -17.32 -5.46
N PHE A 271 -13.24 -16.62 -6.35
CA PHE A 271 -13.69 -15.41 -7.02
C PHE A 271 -13.84 -15.59 -8.54
N ASP A 272 -13.85 -16.82 -9.04
CA ASP A 272 -14.02 -17.11 -10.45
C ASP A 272 -15.42 -16.72 -10.92
N GLN A 273 -15.49 -15.72 -11.77
CA GLN A 273 -16.73 -15.26 -12.41
C GLN A 273 -16.90 -15.81 -13.84
N PHE A 274 -15.86 -16.37 -14.41
CA PHE A 274 -15.78 -16.62 -15.86
C PHE A 274 -15.84 -18.10 -16.20
N ASN A 275 -15.70 -18.99 -15.21
CA ASN A 275 -15.82 -20.46 -15.33
C ASN A 275 -14.98 -21.07 -16.47
N ASP A 276 -13.82 -20.46 -16.77
CA ASP A 276 -12.93 -20.94 -17.82
C ASP A 276 -11.93 -22.00 -17.35
N GLY A 277 -11.92 -22.31 -16.03
CA GLY A 277 -11.05 -23.27 -15.40
C GLY A 277 -9.59 -22.82 -15.26
N ARG A 278 -9.25 -21.62 -15.72
CA ARG A 278 -7.93 -21.03 -15.59
C ARG A 278 -7.90 -20.04 -14.44
N TYR A 279 -6.90 -20.17 -13.58
CA TYR A 279 -6.73 -19.33 -12.40
C TYR A 279 -5.34 -18.73 -12.35
N SER A 280 -5.26 -17.44 -11.97
CA SER A 280 -4.00 -16.79 -11.67
C SER A 280 -3.28 -17.50 -10.53
N SER A 281 -1.97 -17.75 -10.67
CA SER A 281 -1.17 -18.16 -9.53
C SER A 281 -0.96 -16.96 -8.59
N VAL A 282 -1.10 -17.20 -7.28
CA VAL A 282 -1.08 -16.10 -6.28
C VAL A 282 0.15 -16.20 -5.41
N LYS A 283 0.87 -15.09 -5.27
CA LYS A 283 2.01 -14.94 -4.35
C LYS A 283 1.80 -13.72 -3.46
N SER A 284 2.51 -13.65 -2.34
CA SER A 284 2.49 -12.51 -1.44
C SER A 284 3.90 -12.13 -1.02
N ILE A 285 4.21 -10.83 -1.05
CA ILE A 285 5.44 -10.23 -0.52
C ILE A 285 5.02 -9.16 0.49
N HIS A 286 5.34 -9.36 1.76
CA HIS A 286 5.23 -8.33 2.79
C HIS A 286 6.53 -7.52 2.80
N ILE A 287 6.54 -6.43 2.04
CA ILE A 287 7.76 -5.66 1.77
C ILE A 287 8.26 -4.90 3.01
N HIS A 288 7.34 -4.51 3.90
CA HIS A 288 7.65 -3.87 5.17
C HIS A 288 7.73 -4.84 6.36
N GLY A 289 7.80 -6.14 6.08
CA GLY A 289 7.81 -7.14 7.15
C GLY A 289 6.43 -7.47 7.70
N THR A 290 6.39 -8.25 8.76
CA THR A 290 5.14 -8.75 9.37
C THR A 290 5.17 -8.64 10.89
N THR A 291 3.99 -8.62 11.51
CA THR A 291 3.85 -8.69 12.97
C THR A 291 4.10 -10.10 13.52
N ASP A 292 4.08 -11.15 12.69
CA ASP A 292 4.33 -12.53 13.12
C ASP A 292 5.84 -12.82 13.16
N LYS A 293 6.40 -12.88 14.36
CA LYS A 293 7.82 -13.15 14.58
C LYS A 293 8.31 -14.49 14.00
N ARG A 294 7.40 -15.43 13.70
CA ARG A 294 7.73 -16.74 13.11
C ARG A 294 8.07 -16.64 11.63
N ASP A 295 7.61 -15.59 10.95
CA ASP A 295 7.84 -15.40 9.51
C ASP A 295 9.29 -15.00 9.16
N ASN A 296 10.14 -14.72 10.17
CA ASN A 296 11.50 -14.23 9.98
C ASN A 296 11.59 -13.06 9.00
N ASN A 297 10.59 -12.20 9.03
CA ASN A 297 10.44 -11.02 8.18
C ASN A 297 10.26 -9.80 9.09
N PRO A 298 11.37 -9.14 9.52
CA PRO A 298 11.32 -8.08 10.50
C PRO A 298 10.53 -6.87 10.00
N VAL A 299 9.89 -6.17 10.92
CA VAL A 299 9.14 -4.95 10.60
C VAL A 299 10.10 -3.83 10.19
N ILE A 300 9.98 -3.39 8.95
CA ILE A 300 10.69 -2.26 8.37
C ILE A 300 9.80 -1.03 8.51
N PHE A 301 10.20 -0.10 9.38
CA PHE A 301 9.47 1.11 9.71
C PHE A 301 10.44 2.30 9.66
N GLY A 302 10.13 3.32 8.86
CA GLY A 302 11.03 4.45 8.63
C GLY A 302 10.74 5.19 7.33
N PHE A 303 11.73 5.84 6.77
CA PHE A 303 11.60 6.65 5.56
C PHE A 303 12.45 6.07 4.42
N GLY A 304 11.96 6.13 3.17
CA GLY A 304 12.58 5.46 2.04
C GLY A 304 12.63 6.29 0.75
N ASP A 305 12.96 7.60 0.82
CA ASP A 305 13.17 8.43 -0.37
C ASP A 305 14.66 8.76 -0.56
N GLU A 306 15.38 7.93 -1.33
CA GLU A 306 16.78 8.14 -1.71
C GLU A 306 16.95 9.23 -2.79
N ILE A 307 15.86 9.68 -3.40
CA ILE A 307 15.87 10.70 -4.44
C ILE A 307 15.95 12.10 -3.79
N ASP A 308 15.54 12.23 -2.54
CA ASP A 308 15.56 13.48 -1.77
C ASP A 308 17.00 14.00 -1.59
N ASP A 309 17.21 15.28 -1.81
CA ASP A 309 18.53 15.91 -1.69
C ASP A 309 18.99 16.01 -0.22
N ASP A 310 18.07 16.12 0.73
CA ASP A 310 18.40 16.07 2.17
C ASP A 310 18.90 14.68 2.55
N TYR A 311 18.32 13.59 1.99
CA TYR A 311 18.82 12.24 2.16
C TYR A 311 20.27 12.11 1.69
N LYS A 312 20.58 12.59 0.49
CA LYS A 312 21.95 12.55 -0.06
C LYS A 312 22.95 13.35 0.78
N ALA A 313 22.49 14.43 1.40
CA ALA A 313 23.33 15.19 2.33
C ALA A 313 23.58 14.42 3.63
N ILE A 314 22.56 13.77 4.18
CA ILE A 314 22.67 12.91 5.39
C ILE A 314 23.60 11.73 5.13
N GLU A 315 23.48 11.05 3.99
CA GLU A 315 24.33 9.91 3.63
C GLU A 315 25.83 10.30 3.61
N LYS A 316 26.15 11.52 3.16
CA LYS A 316 27.54 12.04 3.13
C LYS A 316 28.13 12.32 4.50
N LEU A 317 27.35 12.34 5.58
CA LEU A 317 27.87 12.53 6.94
C LEU A 317 28.76 11.38 7.43
N ASN A 318 28.63 10.20 6.80
CA ASN A 318 29.32 8.98 7.24
C ASN A 318 29.03 8.62 8.70
N ASP A 319 27.81 8.88 9.19
CA ASP A 319 27.32 8.50 10.51
C ASP A 319 26.12 7.55 10.37
N ASN A 320 26.32 6.29 10.67
CA ASN A 320 25.34 5.22 10.54
C ASN A 320 24.06 5.43 11.38
N ASN A 321 24.13 6.24 12.45
CA ASN A 321 22.94 6.53 13.26
C ASN A 321 21.86 7.27 12.45
N TYR A 322 22.25 8.07 11.47
CA TYR A 322 21.29 8.74 10.57
C TYR A 322 20.65 7.82 9.54
N LEU A 323 21.23 6.65 9.30
CA LEU A 323 20.75 5.68 8.31
C LEU A 323 19.99 4.50 8.94
N GLU A 324 19.89 4.42 10.27
CA GLU A 324 19.33 3.29 11.02
C GLU A 324 17.88 2.92 10.58
N ASN A 325 17.03 3.91 10.39
CA ASN A 325 15.63 3.71 10.04
C ASN A 325 15.32 4.17 8.59
N ILE A 326 16.24 3.92 7.66
CA ILE A 326 16.04 4.13 6.22
C ILE A 326 15.55 2.84 5.60
N LYS A 327 14.31 2.85 5.08
CA LYS A 327 13.64 1.67 4.52
C LYS A 327 14.40 1.02 3.38
N SER A 328 14.93 1.81 2.46
CA SER A 328 15.65 1.30 1.28
C SER A 328 16.89 0.48 1.62
N ILE A 329 17.59 0.84 2.71
CA ILE A 329 18.69 0.06 3.26
C ILE A 329 18.15 -1.22 3.91
N ASN A 330 17.10 -1.09 4.72
CA ASN A 330 16.53 -2.20 5.48
C ASN A 330 15.82 -3.25 4.60
N TYR A 331 15.43 -2.92 3.34
CA TYR A 331 14.96 -3.90 2.37
C TYR A 331 15.99 -4.99 2.04
N LEU A 332 17.28 -4.76 2.35
CA LEU A 332 18.34 -5.75 2.15
C LEU A 332 18.44 -6.78 3.29
N GLU A 333 17.70 -6.59 4.39
CA GLU A 333 17.65 -7.57 5.49
C GLU A 333 16.92 -8.86 5.10
N THR A 334 16.10 -8.82 4.04
CA THR A 334 15.37 -9.97 3.51
C THR A 334 15.53 -10.07 1.99
N ASP A 335 15.08 -11.17 1.42
CA ASP A 335 15.06 -11.37 -0.04
C ASP A 335 13.79 -10.81 -0.72
N ASN A 336 12.90 -10.14 0.03
CA ASN A 336 11.61 -9.65 -0.46
C ASN A 336 11.75 -8.66 -1.61
N TYR A 337 12.69 -7.72 -1.49
CA TYR A 337 12.94 -6.75 -2.56
C TYR A 337 13.49 -7.43 -3.82
N LYS A 338 14.37 -8.41 -3.66
CA LYS A 338 14.91 -9.21 -4.78
C LYS A 338 13.80 -10.01 -5.48
N LYS A 339 12.91 -10.66 -4.72
CA LYS A 339 11.73 -11.36 -5.25
C LYS A 339 10.81 -10.43 -6.05
N LEU A 340 10.64 -9.19 -5.58
CA LEU A 340 9.89 -8.18 -6.33
C LEU A 340 10.59 -7.84 -7.65
N LEU A 341 11.91 -7.60 -7.65
CA LEU A 341 12.67 -7.33 -8.87
C LEU A 341 12.60 -8.50 -9.87
N GLU A 342 12.74 -9.73 -9.41
CA GLU A 342 12.56 -10.93 -10.24
C GLU A 342 11.17 -10.96 -10.87
N TYR A 343 10.14 -10.61 -10.11
CA TYR A 343 8.77 -10.58 -10.59
C TYR A 343 8.53 -9.50 -11.66
N ILE A 344 8.92 -8.25 -11.42
CA ILE A 344 8.72 -7.16 -12.39
C ILE A 344 9.56 -7.33 -13.66
N ASN A 345 10.68 -8.05 -13.58
CA ASN A 345 11.50 -8.40 -14.73
C ASN A 345 10.97 -9.61 -15.53
N SER A 346 10.07 -10.41 -14.97
CA SER A 346 9.58 -11.64 -15.60
C SER A 346 8.65 -11.42 -16.79
N GLY A 347 8.13 -10.22 -16.99
CA GLY A 347 7.25 -9.84 -18.09
C GLY A 347 6.32 -8.69 -17.75
N ASN A 348 5.52 -8.26 -18.72
CA ASN A 348 4.60 -7.13 -18.57
C ASN A 348 3.61 -7.36 -17.43
N PHE A 349 3.35 -6.30 -16.67
CA PHE A 349 2.42 -6.33 -15.55
C PHE A 349 1.54 -5.08 -15.47
N GLN A 350 0.35 -5.27 -14.92
CA GLN A 350 -0.54 -4.20 -14.49
C GLN A 350 -0.42 -4.02 -12.97
N THR A 351 -0.40 -2.77 -12.49
CA THR A 351 -0.40 -2.43 -11.07
C THR A 351 -1.78 -1.94 -10.66
N PHE A 352 -2.36 -2.55 -9.62
CA PHE A 352 -3.54 -2.05 -8.91
C PHE A 352 -3.13 -1.43 -7.58
N ILE A 353 -3.70 -0.28 -7.23
CA ILE A 353 -3.47 0.39 -5.95
C ILE A 353 -4.71 0.18 -5.08
N PHE A 354 -4.59 -0.68 -4.07
CA PHE A 354 -5.65 -1.03 -3.11
C PHE A 354 -5.35 -0.44 -1.74
N GLY A 355 -5.87 0.76 -1.49
CA GLY A 355 -5.75 1.41 -0.19
C GLY A 355 -4.35 1.92 0.17
N HIS A 356 -3.39 1.93 -0.77
CA HIS A 356 -2.08 2.51 -0.57
C HIS A 356 -2.10 4.00 -0.91
N SER A 357 -1.55 4.83 -0.01
CA SER A 357 -1.53 6.30 -0.19
C SER A 357 -0.54 6.77 -1.24
N CYS A 358 0.41 5.94 -1.62
CA CYS A 358 1.55 6.27 -2.48
C CYS A 358 2.36 7.47 -1.96
N GLY A 359 2.51 7.57 -0.64
CA GLY A 359 3.29 8.61 0.03
C GLY A 359 4.78 8.55 -0.33
N ILE A 360 5.48 9.64 -0.02
CA ILE A 360 6.91 9.78 -0.33
C ILE A 360 7.81 8.88 0.51
N SER A 361 7.32 8.36 1.64
CA SER A 361 8.05 7.40 2.49
C SER A 361 8.40 6.09 1.78
N ASP A 362 7.72 5.80 0.64
CA ASP A 362 7.94 4.60 -0.17
C ASP A 362 8.38 4.93 -1.61
N ARG A 363 8.83 6.18 -1.83
CA ARG A 363 9.09 6.72 -3.18
C ARG A 363 10.07 5.88 -3.98
N THR A 364 11.18 5.47 -3.41
CA THR A 364 12.20 4.67 -4.11
C THR A 364 11.62 3.36 -4.66
N LEU A 365 10.85 2.66 -3.84
CA LEU A 365 10.21 1.40 -4.22
C LEU A 365 9.12 1.62 -5.27
N LEU A 366 8.23 2.60 -5.05
CA LEU A 366 7.13 2.89 -5.96
C LEU A 366 7.63 3.40 -7.32
N ASN A 367 8.68 4.23 -7.34
CA ASN A 367 9.33 4.65 -8.58
C ASN A 367 9.86 3.45 -9.38
N THR A 368 10.52 2.50 -8.70
CA THR A 368 11.02 1.27 -9.34
C THR A 368 9.90 0.49 -10.04
N ILE A 369 8.71 0.40 -9.43
CA ILE A 369 7.56 -0.31 -10.02
C ILE A 369 6.91 0.52 -11.14
N PHE A 370 6.63 1.80 -10.87
CA PHE A 370 5.81 2.63 -11.75
C PHE A 370 6.53 3.02 -13.04
N GLU A 371 7.84 3.25 -12.97
CA GLU A 371 8.63 3.61 -14.15
C GLU A 371 9.28 2.40 -14.83
N HIS A 372 9.08 1.18 -14.29
CA HIS A 372 9.62 -0.04 -14.91
C HIS A 372 9.13 -0.20 -16.35
N GLU A 373 9.99 -0.66 -17.24
CA GLU A 373 9.65 -0.83 -18.67
C GLU A 373 8.48 -1.80 -18.90
N ASN A 374 8.35 -2.82 -18.07
CA ASN A 374 7.28 -3.81 -18.11
C ASN A 374 5.96 -3.32 -17.47
N CYS A 375 5.92 -2.13 -16.85
CA CYS A 375 4.70 -1.60 -16.26
C CYS A 375 3.74 -1.09 -17.34
N ALA A 376 2.70 -1.85 -17.62
CA ALA A 376 1.75 -1.59 -18.69
C ALA A 376 0.63 -0.64 -18.30
N SER A 377 0.25 -0.59 -17.02
CA SER A 377 -0.88 0.20 -16.53
C SER A 377 -0.87 0.31 -15.00
N ILE A 378 -1.35 1.43 -14.48
CA ILE A 378 -1.51 1.70 -13.03
C ILE A 378 -2.93 2.15 -12.79
N LYS A 379 -3.76 1.29 -12.17
CA LYS A 379 -5.17 1.55 -11.87
C LYS A 379 -5.40 1.78 -10.38
N LEU A 380 -6.09 2.87 -10.05
CA LEU A 380 -6.46 3.20 -8.68
C LEU A 380 -7.83 2.66 -8.33
N TYR A 381 -7.94 2.14 -7.10
CA TYR A 381 -9.20 1.89 -6.42
C TYR A 381 -9.30 2.84 -5.24
N TYR A 382 -10.20 3.82 -5.34
CA TYR A 382 -10.29 4.91 -4.38
C TYR A 382 -11.34 4.66 -3.29
N HIS A 383 -11.27 5.45 -2.23
CA HIS A 383 -12.25 5.44 -1.16
C HIS A 383 -13.20 6.63 -1.32
N GLN A 384 -14.50 6.34 -1.38
CA GLN A 384 -15.57 7.35 -1.38
C GLN A 384 -15.86 7.76 0.07
N LYS A 385 -15.63 9.02 0.40
CA LYS A 385 -15.86 9.58 1.74
C LYS A 385 -17.30 10.09 1.94
N ALA A 386 -17.88 10.66 0.89
CA ALA A 386 -19.25 11.16 0.80
C ALA A 386 -19.67 11.20 -0.67
N GLU A 387 -20.91 11.56 -0.97
CA GLU A 387 -21.51 11.49 -2.32
C GLU A 387 -20.61 12.08 -3.41
N ASP A 388 -19.97 13.24 -3.16
CA ASP A 388 -19.09 13.91 -4.13
C ASP A 388 -17.63 14.04 -3.64
N ILE A 389 -17.25 13.31 -2.57
CA ILE A 389 -15.93 13.46 -1.94
C ILE A 389 -15.23 12.11 -1.91
N ASP A 390 -14.19 11.96 -2.69
CA ASP A 390 -13.30 10.80 -2.69
C ASP A 390 -11.84 11.20 -2.47
N ASN A 391 -10.97 10.20 -2.34
CA ASN A 391 -9.53 10.40 -2.19
C ASN A 391 -8.72 10.18 -3.47
N TYR A 392 -9.36 10.03 -4.62
CA TYR A 392 -8.68 9.80 -5.90
C TYR A 392 -7.62 10.87 -6.20
N SER A 393 -8.01 12.15 -6.13
CA SER A 393 -7.11 13.26 -6.43
C SER A 393 -5.92 13.34 -5.48
N ASP A 394 -6.09 12.97 -4.21
CA ASP A 394 -5.00 12.94 -3.23
C ASP A 394 -3.98 11.84 -3.58
N ILE A 395 -4.46 10.64 -3.92
CA ILE A 395 -3.59 9.54 -4.34
C ILE A 395 -2.86 9.88 -5.64
N ILE A 396 -3.53 10.48 -6.63
CA ILE A 396 -2.90 10.89 -7.91
C ILE A 396 -1.78 11.91 -7.69
N ARG A 397 -1.96 12.88 -6.78
CA ARG A 397 -0.89 13.83 -6.44
C ARG A 397 0.33 13.12 -5.85
N ASN A 398 0.09 12.11 -5.00
CA ASN A 398 1.16 11.29 -4.44
C ASN A 398 1.82 10.42 -5.53
N VAL A 399 1.03 9.73 -6.35
CA VAL A 399 1.56 8.97 -7.51
C VAL A 399 2.43 9.87 -8.39
N SER A 400 1.99 11.11 -8.64
CA SER A 400 2.79 12.05 -9.42
C SER A 400 4.17 12.33 -8.81
N ARG A 401 4.29 12.40 -7.47
CA ARG A 401 5.58 12.61 -6.80
C ARG A 401 6.52 11.42 -6.93
N ASN A 402 5.98 10.22 -7.16
CA ASN A 402 6.76 9.00 -7.37
C ASN A 402 7.30 8.83 -8.80
N PHE A 403 6.86 9.67 -9.75
CA PHE A 403 7.37 9.66 -11.12
C PHE A 403 8.40 10.76 -11.34
N ASN A 404 9.55 10.40 -11.92
CA ASN A 404 10.50 11.34 -12.51
C ASN A 404 10.04 11.71 -13.94
N ASP A 405 9.61 10.74 -14.73
CA ASP A 405 9.09 10.93 -16.09
C ASP A 405 7.57 11.13 -16.08
N LYS A 406 7.15 12.38 -16.26
CA LYS A 406 5.73 12.75 -16.29
C LYS A 406 5.00 12.31 -17.57
N ALA A 407 5.72 12.00 -18.66
CA ALA A 407 5.13 11.44 -19.86
C ALA A 407 4.72 9.98 -19.61
N LYS A 408 5.61 9.17 -19.01
CA LYS A 408 5.27 7.80 -18.56
C LYS A 408 4.10 7.79 -17.59
N MET A 409 4.05 8.73 -16.65
CA MET A 409 2.93 8.83 -15.74
C MET A 409 1.61 8.99 -16.49
N ARG A 410 1.52 9.94 -17.41
CA ARG A 410 0.28 10.21 -18.17
C ARG A 410 -0.12 9.06 -19.09
N ASP A 411 0.84 8.29 -19.59
CA ASP A 411 0.59 7.12 -20.44
C ASP A 411 0.08 5.92 -19.62
N ARG A 412 0.63 5.69 -18.42
CA ARG A 412 0.40 4.47 -17.64
C ARG A 412 -0.73 4.59 -16.61
N VAL A 413 -0.97 5.78 -16.06
CA VAL A 413 -1.98 5.96 -15.00
C VAL A 413 -3.36 6.05 -15.61
N VAL A 414 -4.23 5.14 -15.18
CA VAL A 414 -5.61 5.03 -15.67
C VAL A 414 -6.42 6.24 -15.25
N ASN A 415 -7.18 6.81 -16.20
CA ASN A 415 -8.04 7.95 -15.95
C ASN A 415 -9.17 7.63 -14.98
N LYS A 416 -9.62 8.62 -14.19
CA LYS A 416 -10.66 8.46 -13.17
C LYS A 416 -11.92 7.76 -13.68
N ASN A 417 -12.34 8.05 -14.90
CA ASN A 417 -13.55 7.46 -15.51
C ASN A 417 -13.51 5.92 -15.66
N TYR A 418 -12.31 5.34 -15.60
CA TYR A 418 -12.09 3.88 -15.65
C TYR A 418 -11.64 3.31 -14.30
N CYS A 419 -11.49 4.16 -13.28
CA CYS A 419 -11.22 3.77 -11.91
C CYS A 419 -12.52 3.59 -11.13
N GLU A 420 -12.46 2.83 -10.05
CA GLU A 420 -13.63 2.46 -9.23
C GLU A 420 -13.32 2.66 -7.75
N GLN A 421 -14.38 2.64 -6.94
CA GLN A 421 -14.24 2.54 -5.50
C GLN A 421 -13.60 1.19 -5.12
N LEU A 422 -12.89 1.12 -3.99
CA LEU A 422 -12.33 -0.15 -3.50
C LEU A 422 -13.44 -1.07 -2.99
N ARG A 423 -14.43 -0.52 -2.27
CA ARG A 423 -15.60 -1.27 -1.76
C ARG A 423 -16.90 -0.48 -1.93
#